data_1c2336cc0717053498efd9c44384bfc0
#
_entry.id   1c2336cc0717053498efd9c44384bfc0
#
_cell.length_a   1.000
_cell.length_b   1.000
_cell.length_c   1.000
_cell.angle_alpha   90.00
_cell.angle_beta   90.00
_cell.angle_gamma   90.00
#
_symmetry.space_group_name_H-M   'P 1'
#
loop_
_entity.id
_entity.type
_entity.pdbx_description
1 polymer ?
#
loop_
_entity_poly.entity_id
_entity_poly.type
_entity_poly.pdbx_seq_one_letter_code
_entity_poly.pdbx_strand_id
1 'polypeptide(L)'
;MLTTLAAPAFAGTWYIEDGDITVKAGETEGTNKVSQGANQEVEDSDTIIKNREDTASSNTVTINAEDKNDKVEVTLKDVNIDTSSRNKAAVSVTGSGNTTIKLDGDNHLTGGNGIYSNSSGSLTITGGEKDSLTAQGGDSRNGIYSVSGDVTISGGTVTATGGNSTGSYGSGGDGIHSGSLTISGGTVTANGGGSTGSNGLGGRGICSDSGGVTISGGTVKATGGNGDYSGGDGISSSDRVAISGSTVTANGGDSSSRNGASGISSSSGVTVSDGTVTANGGNGGNVSGDGIRSGGGVTISGNTVNASGGNGGKVGGYGICSFDRVAISGGTVEAAGGDSKDGYGGDGIYSNDIDLSGSLELTAKAGSPNGKALSQRGNELDLNTIKDKLGPGAKVTVTDANGKVNQVSIPRPVEPEEPSSSSDGGSAAPSAPAFSLPGLTVTDKDGQRISYTSTQSGNTLTVCVGRLTASFRISLAALRQLRAEGIEAITFQTILCSTTLSVDELLAMGGEDAEAVLTHRFTDSSLTVG
;
A
#
# COMPACT_ATOMS: atom_id res chain seq x y z
N MET A 1 48.63 8.98 -29.41
CA MET A 1 47.27 8.95 -28.87
C MET A 1 46.74 7.57 -29.18
N LEU A 2 46.82 6.61 -28.24
CA LEU A 2 46.20 5.30 -28.38
C LEU A 2 44.71 5.48 -28.04
N THR A 3 43.86 5.45 -29.04
CA THR A 3 42.44 5.26 -28.83
C THR A 3 42.24 3.80 -28.45
N THR A 4 42.04 3.52 -27.16
CA THR A 4 41.49 2.25 -26.74
C THR A 4 40.10 2.18 -27.34
N LEU A 5 39.93 1.36 -28.37
CA LEU A 5 38.58 0.94 -28.80
C LEU A 5 37.99 0.16 -27.61
N ALA A 6 37.02 0.74 -26.96
CA ALA A 6 36.18 -0.01 -26.02
C ALA A 6 35.59 -1.20 -26.79
N ALA A 7 35.78 -2.41 -26.28
CA ALA A 7 35.13 -3.58 -26.85
C ALA A 7 33.62 -3.34 -26.76
N PRO A 8 32.83 -3.71 -27.78
CA PRO A 8 31.38 -3.58 -27.67
C PRO A 8 30.90 -4.40 -26.46
N ALA A 9 30.08 -3.78 -25.59
CA ALA A 9 29.45 -4.49 -24.48
C ALA A 9 28.54 -5.58 -25.07
N PHE A 10 28.64 -6.78 -24.54
CA PHE A 10 27.78 -7.91 -24.92
C PHE A 10 26.60 -8.01 -23.97
N ALA A 11 25.43 -8.40 -24.47
CA ALA A 11 24.33 -8.89 -23.62
C ALA A 11 24.73 -10.29 -23.09
N GLY A 12 25.12 -10.38 -21.83
CA GLY A 12 25.69 -11.58 -21.23
C GLY A 12 24.66 -12.44 -20.51
N THR A 13 24.71 -13.75 -20.70
CA THR A 13 24.02 -14.71 -19.84
C THR A 13 25.03 -15.38 -18.91
N TRP A 14 24.79 -15.21 -17.60
CA TRP A 14 25.66 -15.69 -16.53
C TRP A 14 24.99 -16.83 -15.77
N TYR A 15 25.63 -17.98 -15.74
CA TYR A 15 25.08 -19.16 -15.09
C TYR A 15 25.58 -19.24 -13.65
N ILE A 16 24.66 -19.25 -12.69
CA ILE A 16 25.01 -19.21 -11.27
C ILE A 16 25.81 -20.44 -10.80
N GLU A 17 25.72 -21.56 -11.51
CA GLU A 17 26.49 -22.76 -11.20
C GLU A 17 28.00 -22.60 -11.44
N ASP A 18 28.42 -21.67 -12.30
CA ASP A 18 29.83 -21.45 -12.65
C ASP A 18 30.63 -20.71 -11.55
N GLY A 19 29.97 -20.26 -10.49
CA GLY A 19 30.59 -19.61 -9.34
C GLY A 19 29.84 -18.37 -8.85
N ASP A 20 30.31 -17.80 -7.76
CA ASP A 20 29.78 -16.53 -7.24
C ASP A 20 29.90 -15.44 -8.32
N ILE A 21 28.85 -14.62 -8.48
CA ILE A 21 28.76 -13.54 -9.46
C ILE A 21 28.85 -12.20 -8.76
N THR A 22 29.68 -11.29 -9.29
CA THR A 22 29.72 -9.88 -8.88
C THR A 22 29.37 -8.99 -10.05
N VAL A 23 28.40 -8.09 -9.87
CA VAL A 23 27.95 -7.11 -10.86
C VAL A 23 28.20 -5.71 -10.32
N LYS A 24 28.87 -4.87 -11.08
CA LYS A 24 29.13 -3.45 -10.77
C LYS A 24 28.58 -2.57 -11.90
N ALA A 25 28.48 -1.26 -11.67
CA ALA A 25 28.22 -0.31 -12.73
C ALA A 25 29.34 -0.34 -13.78
N GLY A 26 28.98 -0.32 -15.06
CA GLY A 26 29.91 -0.23 -16.16
C GLY A 26 30.48 1.18 -16.37
N GLU A 27 31.41 1.34 -17.30
CA GLU A 27 31.96 2.66 -17.64
C GLU A 27 31.00 3.48 -18.50
N THR A 28 30.14 2.81 -19.24
CA THR A 28 29.10 3.44 -20.04
C THR A 28 27.76 3.37 -19.29
N GLU A 29 27.02 4.46 -19.27
CA GLU A 29 25.69 4.48 -18.64
C GLU A 29 24.80 3.38 -19.24
N GLY A 30 24.17 2.58 -18.36
CA GLY A 30 23.31 1.46 -18.75
C GLY A 30 24.06 0.15 -19.01
N THR A 31 25.38 0.10 -18.80
CA THR A 31 26.15 -1.16 -18.83
C THR A 31 26.57 -1.57 -17.41
N ASN A 32 26.90 -2.85 -17.27
CA ASN A 32 27.46 -3.43 -16.05
C ASN A 32 28.87 -3.99 -16.33
N LYS A 33 29.67 -4.16 -15.29
CA LYS A 33 30.87 -4.96 -15.24
C LYS A 33 30.61 -6.21 -14.43
N VAL A 34 30.72 -7.37 -15.06
CA VAL A 34 30.42 -8.66 -14.42
C VAL A 34 31.69 -9.46 -14.20
N SER A 35 31.83 -10.02 -13.01
CA SER A 35 32.93 -10.92 -12.65
C SER A 35 32.36 -12.26 -12.18
N GLN A 36 32.88 -13.36 -12.78
CA GLN A 36 32.59 -14.73 -12.40
C GLN A 36 33.76 -15.66 -12.74
N GLY A 37 34.32 -16.36 -11.80
CA GLY A 37 35.43 -17.26 -12.01
C GLY A 37 36.67 -16.56 -12.65
N ALA A 38 37.06 -16.99 -13.82
CA ALA A 38 38.17 -16.39 -14.58
C ALA A 38 37.79 -15.11 -15.33
N ASN A 39 36.52 -14.86 -15.56
CA ASN A 39 36.01 -13.63 -16.15
C ASN A 39 36.01 -12.52 -15.10
N GLN A 40 36.74 -11.43 -15.37
CA GLN A 40 36.86 -10.31 -14.44
C GLN A 40 36.48 -9.00 -15.13
N GLU A 41 35.52 -8.30 -14.56
CA GLU A 41 35.05 -6.98 -15.00
C GLU A 41 34.72 -6.93 -16.51
N VAL A 42 33.99 -7.95 -17.00
CA VAL A 42 33.53 -8.00 -18.38
C VAL A 42 32.39 -7.04 -18.57
N GLU A 43 32.49 -6.10 -19.52
CA GLU A 43 31.43 -5.16 -19.87
C GLU A 43 30.22 -5.91 -20.45
N ASP A 44 29.05 -5.64 -19.89
CA ASP A 44 27.78 -6.31 -20.20
C ASP A 44 26.66 -5.28 -20.33
N SER A 45 25.97 -5.26 -21.45
CA SER A 45 24.91 -4.31 -21.75
C SER A 45 23.51 -4.78 -21.31
N ASP A 46 23.36 -6.07 -20.98
CA ASP A 46 22.09 -6.67 -20.51
C ASP A 46 22.42 -7.92 -19.67
N THR A 47 22.65 -7.70 -18.38
CA THR A 47 23.12 -8.75 -17.48
C THR A 47 21.97 -9.67 -17.06
N ILE A 48 21.97 -10.88 -17.61
CA ILE A 48 21.00 -11.93 -17.29
C ILE A 48 21.70 -13.02 -16.47
N ILE A 49 21.20 -13.25 -15.25
CA ILE A 49 21.64 -14.35 -14.38
C ILE A 49 20.56 -15.44 -14.37
N LYS A 50 20.97 -16.68 -14.55
CA LYS A 50 20.05 -17.83 -14.60
C LYS A 50 20.71 -19.13 -14.13
N ASN A 51 19.88 -20.15 -13.88
CA ASN A 51 20.37 -21.53 -13.75
C ASN A 51 20.40 -22.25 -15.10
N ARG A 52 21.27 -23.26 -15.22
CA ARG A 52 21.23 -24.24 -16.33
C ARG A 52 20.25 -25.37 -16.05
N GLU A 53 20.15 -25.76 -14.80
CA GLU A 53 19.32 -26.86 -14.31
C GLU A 53 18.41 -26.36 -13.19
N ASP A 54 17.32 -27.06 -12.93
CA ASP A 54 16.35 -26.69 -11.87
C ASP A 54 16.87 -26.93 -10.44
N THR A 55 18.16 -27.29 -10.29
CA THR A 55 18.78 -27.54 -8.98
C THR A 55 19.31 -26.23 -8.39
N ALA A 56 19.09 -26.05 -7.09
CA ALA A 56 19.57 -24.86 -6.39
C ALA A 56 21.09 -24.78 -6.37
N SER A 57 21.66 -23.64 -6.76
CA SER A 57 23.08 -23.33 -6.63
C SER A 57 23.39 -22.77 -5.24
N SER A 58 24.52 -23.14 -4.67
CA SER A 58 25.01 -22.54 -3.41
C SER A 58 25.85 -21.28 -3.63
N ASN A 59 26.07 -20.85 -4.88
CA ASN A 59 26.78 -19.62 -5.22
C ASN A 59 25.90 -18.39 -5.00
N THR A 60 26.55 -17.24 -4.84
CA THR A 60 25.89 -15.96 -4.49
C THR A 60 25.97 -14.96 -5.62
N VAL A 61 25.03 -14.02 -5.63
CA VAL A 61 25.11 -12.82 -6.47
C VAL A 61 25.41 -11.62 -5.59
N THR A 62 26.42 -10.83 -5.95
CA THR A 62 26.71 -9.53 -5.32
C THR A 62 26.52 -8.43 -6.36
N ILE A 63 25.65 -7.48 -6.08
CA ILE A 63 25.39 -6.30 -6.89
C ILE A 63 25.99 -5.10 -6.15
N ASN A 64 26.94 -4.40 -6.78
CA ASN A 64 27.66 -3.30 -6.17
C ASN A 64 27.55 -2.02 -6.99
N ALA A 65 26.66 -1.14 -6.58
CA ALA A 65 26.55 0.22 -7.09
C ALA A 65 27.40 1.14 -6.19
N GLU A 66 28.71 1.25 -6.49
CA GLU A 66 29.70 1.86 -5.60
C GLU A 66 29.39 3.32 -5.32
N ASP A 67 29.14 4.10 -6.37
CA ASP A 67 28.92 5.52 -6.29
C ASP A 67 27.42 5.87 -6.28
N LYS A 68 27.08 7.00 -5.65
CA LYS A 68 25.69 7.49 -5.52
C LYS A 68 24.95 7.64 -6.87
N ASN A 69 25.66 7.89 -7.94
CA ASN A 69 25.08 8.06 -9.29
C ASN A 69 25.00 6.76 -10.07
N ASP A 70 25.60 5.68 -9.55
CA ASP A 70 25.55 4.38 -10.19
C ASP A 70 24.15 3.84 -10.26
N LYS A 71 23.85 3.21 -11.39
CA LYS A 71 22.62 2.46 -11.64
C LYS A 71 23.02 1.08 -12.14
N VAL A 72 22.78 0.07 -11.33
CA VAL A 72 23.04 -1.32 -11.71
C VAL A 72 21.72 -2.04 -11.91
N GLU A 73 21.51 -2.59 -13.09
CA GLU A 73 20.33 -3.35 -13.45
C GLU A 73 20.71 -4.79 -13.76
N VAL A 74 20.01 -5.75 -13.14
CA VAL A 74 20.25 -7.18 -13.30
C VAL A 74 18.93 -7.89 -13.51
N THR A 75 18.86 -8.75 -14.53
CA THR A 75 17.72 -9.64 -14.76
C THR A 75 18.01 -11.00 -14.10
N LEU A 76 17.14 -11.43 -13.18
CA LEU A 76 17.11 -12.79 -12.66
C LEU A 76 16.09 -13.58 -13.48
N LYS A 77 16.58 -14.61 -14.18
CA LYS A 77 15.76 -15.44 -15.05
C LYS A 77 15.76 -16.89 -14.60
N ASP A 78 14.64 -17.35 -14.05
CA ASP A 78 14.49 -18.71 -13.53
C ASP A 78 15.65 -19.09 -12.59
N VAL A 79 16.01 -18.18 -11.67
CA VAL A 79 17.14 -18.33 -10.76
C VAL A 79 16.73 -19.13 -9.54
N ASN A 80 17.53 -20.16 -9.20
CA ASN A 80 17.37 -20.95 -7.99
C ASN A 80 18.68 -20.97 -7.18
N ILE A 81 18.71 -20.26 -6.07
CA ILE A 81 19.88 -20.15 -5.18
C ILE A 81 19.49 -20.58 -3.77
N ASP A 82 20.29 -21.47 -3.17
CA ASP A 82 20.21 -21.84 -1.76
C ASP A 82 21.59 -21.79 -1.10
N THR A 83 21.80 -20.71 -0.34
CA THR A 83 23.05 -20.49 0.41
C THR A 83 22.90 -20.74 1.90
N SER A 84 21.84 -21.44 2.35
CA SER A 84 21.56 -21.73 3.76
C SER A 84 22.76 -22.40 4.46
N SER A 85 23.41 -23.34 3.79
CA SER A 85 24.60 -24.02 4.31
C SER A 85 25.82 -23.11 4.52
N ARG A 86 25.88 -21.99 3.78
CA ARG A 86 26.96 -20.97 3.85
C ARG A 86 26.60 -19.82 4.80
N ASN A 87 25.36 -19.73 5.29
CA ASN A 87 24.83 -18.62 6.08
C ASN A 87 25.09 -17.24 5.44
N LYS A 88 25.01 -17.17 4.11
CA LYS A 88 25.13 -15.95 3.32
C LYS A 88 23.77 -15.57 2.72
N ALA A 89 23.58 -14.33 2.33
CA ALA A 89 22.46 -13.96 1.49
C ALA A 89 22.61 -14.56 0.09
N ALA A 90 21.51 -14.98 -0.53
CA ALA A 90 21.53 -15.45 -1.92
C ALA A 90 21.90 -14.30 -2.88
N VAL A 91 21.29 -13.13 -2.66
CA VAL A 91 21.65 -11.87 -3.35
C VAL A 91 22.03 -10.81 -2.33
N SER A 92 23.21 -10.19 -2.53
CA SER A 92 23.70 -9.07 -1.73
C SER A 92 23.79 -7.81 -2.57
N VAL A 93 23.29 -6.68 -2.06
CA VAL A 93 23.36 -5.36 -2.68
C VAL A 93 24.21 -4.44 -1.80
N THR A 94 25.21 -3.77 -2.40
CA THR A 94 26.17 -2.93 -1.67
C THR A 94 26.41 -1.61 -2.42
N GLY A 95 27.08 -0.67 -1.76
CA GLY A 95 27.44 0.64 -2.34
C GLY A 95 26.49 1.76 -1.91
N SER A 96 26.38 2.79 -2.73
CA SER A 96 25.56 3.96 -2.45
C SER A 96 24.64 4.36 -3.64
N GLY A 97 24.78 3.70 -4.77
CA GLY A 97 23.96 3.87 -5.96
C GLY A 97 22.68 3.02 -5.93
N ASN A 98 21.90 3.12 -6.98
CA ASN A 98 20.62 2.45 -7.11
C ASN A 98 20.76 1.11 -7.84
N THR A 99 20.04 0.12 -7.35
CA THR A 99 19.99 -1.22 -7.93
C THR A 99 18.58 -1.55 -8.38
N THR A 100 18.45 -2.11 -9.59
CA THR A 100 17.21 -2.67 -10.10
C THR A 100 17.38 -4.16 -10.36
N ILE A 101 16.53 -4.97 -9.75
CA ILE A 101 16.38 -6.39 -10.02
C ILE A 101 15.13 -6.58 -10.87
N LYS A 102 15.31 -7.00 -12.12
CA LYS A 102 14.23 -7.41 -13.01
C LYS A 102 14.00 -8.92 -12.86
N LEU A 103 12.74 -9.29 -12.74
CA LEU A 103 12.32 -10.70 -12.69
C LEU A 103 11.90 -11.16 -14.09
N ASP A 104 12.35 -12.33 -14.49
CA ASP A 104 11.90 -13.05 -15.68
C ASP A 104 11.72 -14.53 -15.27
N GLY A 105 10.49 -15.05 -15.34
CA GLY A 105 10.14 -16.38 -14.84
C GLY A 105 10.13 -16.53 -13.32
N ASP A 106 10.41 -17.74 -12.83
CA ASP A 106 10.28 -18.10 -11.42
C ASP A 106 11.64 -18.07 -10.71
N ASN A 107 11.82 -17.14 -9.77
CA ASN A 107 13.08 -16.93 -9.07
C ASN A 107 12.97 -17.31 -7.59
N HIS A 108 13.89 -18.15 -7.11
CA HIS A 108 13.97 -18.65 -5.74
C HIS A 108 15.30 -18.29 -5.10
N LEU A 109 15.26 -17.51 -4.03
CA LEU A 109 16.43 -17.02 -3.30
C LEU A 109 16.32 -17.42 -1.82
N THR A 110 17.03 -18.46 -1.42
CA THR A 110 17.08 -18.94 -0.04
C THR A 110 18.49 -18.76 0.52
N GLY A 111 18.60 -18.30 1.77
CA GLY A 111 19.92 -18.09 2.35
C GLY A 111 19.90 -17.57 3.78
N GLY A 112 20.99 -16.96 4.23
CA GLY A 112 21.00 -16.17 5.45
C GLY A 112 19.87 -15.16 5.41
N ASN A 113 19.87 -14.27 4.39
CA ASN A 113 18.65 -13.60 3.91
C ASN A 113 18.43 -14.04 2.45
N GLY A 114 17.21 -13.99 1.94
CA GLY A 114 16.98 -14.16 0.50
C GLY A 114 17.67 -13.04 -0.29
N ILE A 115 17.35 -11.79 0.05
CA ILE A 115 18.05 -10.59 -0.42
C ILE A 115 18.55 -9.79 0.79
N TYR A 116 19.81 -9.36 0.76
CA TYR A 116 20.42 -8.48 1.75
C TYR A 116 20.99 -7.23 1.08
N SER A 117 20.50 -6.07 1.43
CA SER A 117 21.03 -4.79 0.98
C SER A 117 21.68 -4.02 2.13
N ASN A 118 22.97 -3.74 1.99
CA ASN A 118 23.70 -2.78 2.83
C ASN A 118 24.01 -1.50 2.03
N SER A 119 23.27 -1.27 0.95
CA SER A 119 23.35 -0.04 0.16
C SER A 119 22.58 1.09 0.87
N SER A 120 23.10 2.31 0.75
CA SER A 120 22.34 3.51 1.11
C SER A 120 21.47 4.02 -0.05
N GLY A 121 21.63 3.48 -1.24
CA GLY A 121 20.77 3.73 -2.40
C GLY A 121 19.51 2.87 -2.40
N SER A 122 18.67 3.04 -3.40
CA SER A 122 17.41 2.29 -3.51
C SER A 122 17.61 0.91 -4.13
N LEU A 123 16.82 -0.07 -3.65
CA LEU A 123 16.63 -1.37 -4.27
C LEU A 123 15.25 -1.43 -4.91
N THR A 124 15.18 -1.56 -6.24
CA THR A 124 13.92 -1.73 -6.97
C THR A 124 13.80 -3.18 -7.43
N ILE A 125 12.64 -3.80 -7.19
CA ILE A 125 12.25 -5.12 -7.70
C ILE A 125 11.07 -4.93 -8.64
N THR A 126 11.18 -5.42 -9.87
CA THR A 126 10.14 -5.29 -10.90
C THR A 126 10.04 -6.55 -11.74
N GLY A 127 8.84 -6.84 -12.26
CA GLY A 127 8.58 -7.98 -13.13
C GLY A 127 7.21 -7.86 -13.77
N GLY A 128 6.94 -8.69 -14.77
CA GLY A 128 5.61 -8.84 -15.36
C GLY A 128 4.65 -9.66 -14.48
N GLU A 129 3.41 -9.79 -14.92
CA GLU A 129 2.37 -10.52 -14.15
C GLU A 129 2.70 -12.01 -13.92
N LYS A 130 3.53 -12.60 -14.79
CA LYS A 130 3.92 -14.02 -14.72
C LYS A 130 5.25 -14.24 -14.02
N ASP A 131 5.99 -13.17 -13.73
CA ASP A 131 7.30 -13.26 -13.14
C ASP A 131 7.20 -13.29 -11.62
N SER A 132 8.00 -14.13 -10.99
CA SER A 132 7.94 -14.32 -9.55
C SER A 132 9.30 -14.25 -8.86
N LEU A 133 9.26 -13.88 -7.59
CA LEU A 133 10.38 -13.94 -6.65
C LEU A 133 9.92 -14.56 -5.35
N THR A 134 10.54 -15.65 -4.94
CA THR A 134 10.46 -16.18 -3.58
C THR A 134 11.79 -15.90 -2.87
N ALA A 135 11.76 -15.03 -1.85
CA ALA A 135 12.91 -14.68 -1.03
C ALA A 135 12.73 -15.23 0.40
N GLN A 136 13.53 -16.21 0.79
CA GLN A 136 13.43 -16.92 2.06
C GLN A 136 14.65 -16.66 2.93
N GLY A 137 14.44 -16.13 4.16
CA GLY A 137 15.46 -16.03 5.19
C GLY A 137 15.67 -17.36 5.93
N GLY A 138 16.90 -17.63 6.31
CA GLY A 138 17.26 -18.69 7.25
C GLY A 138 16.83 -18.35 8.69
N ASP A 139 17.20 -19.18 9.65
CA ASP A 139 16.81 -19.00 11.06
C ASP A 139 17.02 -17.57 11.54
N SER A 140 15.96 -16.94 12.03
CA SER A 140 15.95 -15.55 12.52
C SER A 140 16.40 -14.49 11.50
N ARG A 141 16.37 -14.79 10.21
CA ARG A 141 16.79 -13.89 9.13
C ARG A 141 15.60 -13.46 8.27
N ASN A 142 15.75 -12.33 7.61
CA ASN A 142 14.67 -11.74 6.82
C ASN A 142 14.59 -12.35 5.41
N GLY A 143 13.42 -12.33 4.81
CA GLY A 143 13.27 -12.67 3.39
C GLY A 143 13.98 -11.63 2.51
N ILE A 144 13.60 -10.36 2.63
CA ILE A 144 14.25 -9.20 2.02
C ILE A 144 14.65 -8.25 3.15
N TYR A 145 15.93 -7.91 3.22
CA TYR A 145 16.47 -7.01 4.24
C TYR A 145 17.29 -5.89 3.60
N SER A 146 16.86 -4.65 3.78
CA SER A 146 17.64 -3.46 3.49
C SER A 146 17.95 -2.72 4.80
N VAL A 147 19.22 -2.53 5.11
CA VAL A 147 19.68 -1.97 6.40
C VAL A 147 19.24 -0.51 6.56
N SER A 148 19.32 0.29 5.50
CA SER A 148 19.00 1.72 5.54
C SER A 148 18.44 2.25 4.22
N GLY A 149 18.62 1.52 3.14
CA GLY A 149 18.14 1.90 1.79
C GLY A 149 16.64 1.67 1.63
N ASP A 150 16.07 2.40 0.71
CA ASP A 150 14.67 2.26 0.33
C ASP A 150 14.46 1.01 -0.53
N VAL A 151 13.31 0.35 -0.33
CA VAL A 151 12.89 -0.78 -1.17
C VAL A 151 11.65 -0.37 -1.95
N THR A 152 11.67 -0.59 -3.27
CA THR A 152 10.52 -0.37 -4.16
C THR A 152 10.15 -1.69 -4.84
N ILE A 153 8.87 -2.06 -4.78
CA ILE A 153 8.31 -3.19 -5.55
C ILE A 153 7.27 -2.61 -6.51
N SER A 154 7.53 -2.72 -7.81
CA SER A 154 6.68 -2.11 -8.84
C SER A 154 5.95 -3.12 -9.73
N GLY A 155 6.20 -4.42 -9.60
CA GLY A 155 5.53 -5.46 -10.37
C GLY A 155 6.00 -6.87 -10.02
N GLY A 156 5.44 -7.85 -10.72
CA GLY A 156 5.67 -9.27 -10.46
C GLY A 156 4.93 -9.82 -9.23
N THR A 157 5.16 -11.09 -8.94
CA THR A 157 4.68 -11.75 -7.73
C THR A 157 5.86 -11.93 -6.76
N VAL A 158 5.88 -11.21 -5.65
CA VAL A 158 6.97 -11.25 -4.66
C VAL A 158 6.47 -11.92 -3.38
N THR A 159 7.10 -13.02 -3.00
CA THR A 159 6.90 -13.68 -1.72
C THR A 159 8.18 -13.58 -0.90
N ALA A 160 8.13 -12.83 0.21
CA ALA A 160 9.24 -12.66 1.12
C ALA A 160 8.89 -13.27 2.48
N THR A 161 9.70 -14.20 2.96
CA THR A 161 9.43 -14.93 4.20
C THR A 161 10.64 -14.87 5.13
N GLY A 162 10.42 -14.39 6.35
CA GLY A 162 11.42 -14.44 7.40
C GLY A 162 11.57 -15.84 7.99
N GLY A 163 12.76 -16.17 8.45
CA GLY A 163 13.05 -17.44 9.09
C GLY A 163 12.53 -17.51 10.52
N ASN A 164 12.18 -18.71 10.95
CA ASN A 164 11.73 -18.95 12.32
C ASN A 164 12.89 -18.89 13.34
N SER A 165 12.54 -18.72 14.60
CA SER A 165 13.48 -18.81 15.72
C SER A 165 13.07 -19.88 16.74
N THR A 166 14.02 -20.66 17.21
CA THR A 166 13.79 -21.66 18.26
C THR A 166 14.50 -21.31 19.58
N GLY A 167 15.36 -20.26 19.54
CA GLY A 167 16.13 -19.82 20.70
C GLY A 167 15.27 -19.12 21.76
N SER A 168 15.59 -19.33 23.05
CA SER A 168 15.00 -18.52 24.13
C SER A 168 15.33 -17.04 23.88
N TYR A 169 14.32 -16.17 23.98
CA TYR A 169 14.41 -14.74 23.61
C TYR A 169 14.74 -14.50 22.14
N GLY A 170 14.64 -15.51 21.28
CA GLY A 170 14.89 -15.37 19.86
C GLY A 170 13.73 -14.67 19.14
N SER A 171 14.06 -13.93 18.09
CA SER A 171 13.08 -13.30 17.23
C SER A 171 13.02 -13.99 15.88
N GLY A 172 11.84 -14.23 15.36
CA GLY A 172 11.67 -14.57 13.94
C GLY A 172 12.16 -13.43 13.06
N GLY A 173 12.59 -13.75 11.85
CA GLY A 173 12.97 -12.75 10.85
C GLY A 173 11.74 -12.06 10.25
N ASP A 174 11.89 -10.86 9.72
CA ASP A 174 10.83 -10.16 9.03
C ASP A 174 10.68 -10.69 7.57
N GLY A 175 9.48 -10.61 6.99
CA GLY A 175 9.29 -10.89 5.57
C GLY A 175 10.06 -9.88 4.73
N ILE A 176 9.71 -8.60 4.86
CA ILE A 176 10.40 -7.45 4.25
C ILE A 176 10.77 -6.46 5.34
N HIS A 177 12.05 -6.09 5.40
CA HIS A 177 12.57 -5.09 6.31
C HIS A 177 13.38 -4.05 5.53
N SER A 178 13.09 -2.76 5.69
CA SER A 178 13.72 -1.68 4.91
C SER A 178 13.79 -0.36 5.66
N GLY A 179 14.56 0.59 5.14
CA GLY A 179 14.52 1.98 5.56
C GLY A 179 13.15 2.60 5.29
N SER A 180 12.72 2.61 4.03
CA SER A 180 11.32 2.85 3.63
C SER A 180 10.87 1.79 2.62
N LEU A 181 9.56 1.61 2.47
CA LEU A 181 8.98 0.67 1.49
C LEU A 181 7.94 1.36 0.62
N THR A 182 8.10 1.20 -0.70
CA THR A 182 7.08 1.60 -1.67
C THR A 182 6.62 0.38 -2.48
N ILE A 183 5.32 0.12 -2.49
CA ILE A 183 4.70 -0.89 -3.35
C ILE A 183 3.75 -0.15 -4.29
N SER A 184 4.08 -0.12 -5.58
CA SER A 184 3.28 0.56 -6.60
C SER A 184 2.54 -0.39 -7.55
N GLY A 185 2.77 -1.69 -7.44
CA GLY A 185 2.11 -2.71 -8.26
C GLY A 185 2.52 -4.13 -7.90
N GLY A 186 1.98 -5.11 -8.65
CA GLY A 186 2.25 -6.53 -8.45
C GLY A 186 1.45 -7.17 -7.31
N THR A 187 1.83 -8.40 -6.98
CA THR A 187 1.29 -9.14 -5.83
C THR A 187 2.40 -9.39 -4.82
N VAL A 188 2.27 -8.85 -3.62
CA VAL A 188 3.29 -8.98 -2.57
C VAL A 188 2.74 -9.78 -1.39
N THR A 189 3.44 -10.86 -1.03
CA THR A 189 3.19 -11.63 0.19
C THR A 189 4.41 -11.53 1.09
N ALA A 190 4.26 -10.92 2.26
CA ALA A 190 5.34 -10.74 3.23
C ALA A 190 4.97 -11.45 4.54
N ASN A 191 5.72 -12.48 4.90
CA ASN A 191 5.46 -13.29 6.09
C ASN A 191 6.63 -13.16 7.08
N GLY A 192 6.35 -12.75 8.28
CA GLY A 192 7.29 -12.81 9.39
C GLY A 192 7.47 -14.25 9.89
N GLY A 193 8.67 -14.60 10.28
CA GLY A 193 8.99 -15.88 10.91
C GLY A 193 8.43 -15.98 12.32
N GLY A 194 8.00 -17.17 12.72
CA GLY A 194 7.55 -17.42 14.09
C GLY A 194 8.70 -17.62 15.08
N SER A 195 8.42 -17.51 16.37
CA SER A 195 9.35 -17.91 17.42
C SER A 195 8.67 -18.87 18.40
N THR A 196 9.29 -20.03 18.59
CA THR A 196 8.83 -21.07 19.54
C THR A 196 9.63 -21.11 20.83
N GLY A 197 10.70 -20.31 20.94
CA GLY A 197 11.49 -20.19 22.16
C GLY A 197 10.77 -19.43 23.26
N SER A 198 11.08 -19.72 24.52
CA SER A 198 10.54 -18.98 25.66
C SER A 198 10.87 -17.49 25.56
N ASN A 199 9.89 -16.64 25.76
CA ASN A 199 9.97 -15.19 25.55
C ASN A 199 10.35 -14.77 24.12
N GLY A 200 10.11 -15.63 23.14
CA GLY A 200 10.40 -15.36 21.74
C GLY A 200 9.43 -14.36 21.12
N LEU A 201 9.91 -13.61 20.13
CA LEU A 201 9.16 -12.61 19.39
C LEU A 201 8.89 -13.11 17.96
N GLY A 202 7.69 -12.95 17.47
CA GLY A 202 7.40 -13.14 16.05
C GLY A 202 8.03 -12.03 15.21
N GLY A 203 8.51 -12.36 13.99
CA GLY A 203 8.96 -11.39 13.00
C GLY A 203 7.76 -10.65 12.38
N ARG A 204 7.99 -9.47 11.85
CA ARG A 204 6.95 -8.68 11.17
C ARG A 204 6.77 -9.15 9.73
N GLY A 205 5.56 -8.99 9.16
CA GLY A 205 5.35 -9.20 7.73
C GLY A 205 6.16 -8.17 6.95
N ILE A 206 5.85 -6.89 7.16
CA ILE A 206 6.57 -5.73 6.61
C ILE A 206 7.03 -4.84 7.76
N CYS A 207 8.30 -4.43 7.72
CA CYS A 207 8.91 -3.50 8.67
C CYS A 207 9.61 -2.37 7.94
N SER A 208 9.35 -1.11 8.35
CA SER A 208 10.08 0.07 7.93
C SER A 208 10.60 0.82 9.16
N ASP A 209 11.93 0.96 9.27
CA ASP A 209 12.57 1.46 10.49
C ASP A 209 12.84 2.96 10.50
N SER A 210 13.02 3.60 9.36
CA SER A 210 13.41 5.02 9.30
C SER A 210 12.50 5.89 8.44
N GLY A 211 11.71 5.28 7.55
CA GLY A 211 10.76 5.96 6.68
C GLY A 211 9.37 5.37 6.78
N GLY A 212 8.52 5.73 5.82
CA GLY A 212 7.15 5.25 5.73
C GLY A 212 6.99 3.97 4.92
N VAL A 213 5.78 3.41 5.00
CA VAL A 213 5.28 2.38 4.08
C VAL A 213 4.24 3.02 3.17
N THR A 214 4.48 3.01 1.87
CA THR A 214 3.55 3.52 0.85
C THR A 214 3.10 2.38 -0.04
N ILE A 215 1.78 2.15 -0.11
CA ILE A 215 1.17 1.13 -0.98
C ILE A 215 0.18 1.86 -1.88
N SER A 216 0.52 2.02 -3.16
CA SER A 216 -0.27 2.80 -4.11
C SER A 216 -0.85 1.97 -5.25
N GLY A 217 -0.71 0.65 -5.21
CA GLY A 217 -1.27 -0.28 -6.19
C GLY A 217 -1.00 -1.73 -5.83
N GLY A 218 -1.58 -2.64 -6.62
CA GLY A 218 -1.39 -4.07 -6.46
C GLY A 218 -2.16 -4.71 -5.31
N THR A 219 -1.77 -5.93 -4.98
CA THR A 219 -2.33 -6.72 -3.87
C THR A 219 -1.23 -7.05 -2.87
N VAL A 220 -1.43 -6.68 -1.60
CA VAL A 220 -0.46 -6.89 -0.53
C VAL A 220 -1.07 -7.75 0.58
N LYS A 221 -0.38 -8.83 0.93
CA LYS A 221 -0.67 -9.63 2.11
C LYS A 221 0.55 -9.60 3.02
N ALA A 222 0.42 -9.00 4.20
CA ALA A 222 1.47 -8.93 5.21
C ALA A 222 1.02 -9.67 6.47
N THR A 223 1.80 -10.64 6.92
CA THR A 223 1.44 -11.46 8.09
C THR A 223 2.62 -11.49 9.05
N GLY A 224 2.40 -11.06 10.27
CA GLY A 224 3.39 -11.20 11.33
C GLY A 224 3.49 -12.64 11.84
N GLY A 225 4.66 -13.03 12.24
CA GLY A 225 4.91 -14.34 12.85
C GLY A 225 4.36 -14.43 14.27
N ASN A 226 4.02 -15.63 14.71
CA ASN A 226 3.61 -15.88 16.08
C ASN A 226 4.83 -15.91 17.02
N GLY A 227 4.65 -15.51 18.28
CA GLY A 227 5.68 -15.57 19.29
C GLY A 227 5.16 -16.08 20.64
N ASP A 228 6.05 -16.48 21.54
CA ASP A 228 5.65 -16.78 22.92
C ASP A 228 5.35 -15.49 23.68
N TYR A 229 6.28 -14.53 23.65
CA TYR A 229 6.14 -13.24 24.37
C TYR A 229 5.32 -12.22 23.58
N SER A 230 5.60 -12.06 22.28
CA SER A 230 4.86 -11.16 21.41
C SER A 230 4.81 -11.70 19.98
N GLY A 231 3.66 -11.56 19.32
CA GLY A 231 3.56 -11.68 17.86
C GLY A 231 4.31 -10.55 17.15
N GLY A 232 4.52 -10.68 15.84
CA GLY A 232 5.01 -9.62 14.97
C GLY A 232 3.84 -8.89 14.28
N ASP A 233 3.98 -7.60 14.00
CA ASP A 233 2.96 -6.85 13.28
C ASP A 233 2.83 -7.33 11.82
N GLY A 234 1.64 -7.21 11.23
CA GLY A 234 1.46 -7.41 9.80
C GLY A 234 2.27 -6.38 9.01
N ILE A 235 1.98 -5.10 9.23
CA ILE A 235 2.73 -3.96 8.69
C ILE A 235 3.14 -3.06 9.87
N SER A 236 4.42 -2.78 9.98
CA SER A 236 4.99 -1.89 11.01
C SER A 236 5.81 -0.78 10.37
N SER A 237 5.58 0.46 10.78
CA SER A 237 6.35 1.61 10.30
C SER A 237 6.70 2.56 11.45
N SER A 238 7.94 3.00 11.51
CA SER A 238 8.38 4.05 12.43
C SER A 238 7.90 5.45 11.99
N ASP A 239 7.46 5.60 10.75
CA ASP A 239 6.83 6.79 10.23
C ASP A 239 5.39 6.48 9.76
N ARG A 240 4.92 7.08 8.69
CA ARG A 240 3.55 6.95 8.18
C ARG A 240 3.33 5.65 7.39
N VAL A 241 2.12 5.10 7.49
CA VAL A 241 1.59 4.11 6.54
C VAL A 241 0.55 4.81 5.65
N ALA A 242 0.80 4.83 4.33
CA ALA A 242 -0.10 5.40 3.33
C ALA A 242 -0.57 4.31 2.36
N ILE A 243 -1.88 4.12 2.25
CA ILE A 243 -2.51 3.11 1.39
C ILE A 243 -3.48 3.80 0.45
N SER A 244 -3.35 3.56 -0.87
CA SER A 244 -4.25 4.11 -1.89
C SER A 244 -4.37 3.15 -3.08
N GLY A 245 -5.55 3.01 -3.66
CA GLY A 245 -5.78 2.24 -4.91
C GLY A 245 -5.35 0.78 -4.89
N SER A 246 -5.29 0.13 -3.73
CA SER A 246 -4.74 -1.21 -3.55
C SER A 246 -5.65 -2.11 -2.70
N THR A 247 -5.37 -3.42 -2.75
CA THR A 247 -5.97 -4.39 -1.82
C THR A 247 -4.92 -4.83 -0.82
N VAL A 248 -5.13 -4.50 0.46
CA VAL A 248 -4.19 -4.80 1.54
C VAL A 248 -4.84 -5.69 2.59
N THR A 249 -4.18 -6.79 2.93
CA THR A 249 -4.51 -7.63 4.09
C THR A 249 -3.30 -7.65 5.02
N ALA A 250 -3.46 -7.13 6.22
CA ALA A 250 -2.42 -7.07 7.24
C ALA A 250 -2.87 -7.82 8.50
N ASN A 251 -2.16 -8.86 8.86
CA ASN A 251 -2.48 -9.68 10.02
C ASN A 251 -1.34 -9.65 11.03
N GLY A 252 -1.62 -9.25 12.24
CA GLY A 252 -0.71 -9.40 13.37
C GLY A 252 -0.57 -10.86 13.80
N GLY A 253 0.61 -11.23 14.27
CA GLY A 253 0.89 -12.56 14.82
C GLY A 253 0.31 -12.73 16.24
N ASP A 254 -0.02 -13.94 16.58
CA ASP A 254 -0.50 -14.31 17.93
C ASP A 254 0.65 -14.40 18.94
N SER A 255 0.31 -14.24 20.22
CA SER A 255 1.20 -14.58 21.34
C SER A 255 0.53 -15.54 22.29
N SER A 256 1.27 -16.58 22.67
CA SER A 256 0.76 -17.57 23.62
C SER A 256 0.75 -17.07 25.07
N SER A 257 1.68 -16.19 25.45
CA SER A 257 1.83 -15.78 26.85
C SER A 257 1.52 -14.30 27.12
N ARG A 258 1.78 -13.37 26.17
CA ARG A 258 1.62 -11.93 26.45
C ARG A 258 0.90 -11.16 25.37
N ASN A 259 1.60 -10.64 24.35
CA ASN A 259 1.04 -9.60 23.51
C ASN A 259 0.83 -10.11 22.07
N GLY A 260 -0.40 -10.17 21.63
CA GLY A 260 -0.71 -10.22 20.20
C GLY A 260 -0.23 -8.94 19.50
N ALA A 261 0.06 -9.00 18.22
CA ALA A 261 0.56 -7.88 17.45
C ALA A 261 -0.51 -7.24 16.57
N SER A 262 -0.28 -6.00 16.14
CA SER A 262 -1.26 -5.27 15.33
C SER A 262 -1.25 -5.74 13.87
N GLY A 263 -2.41 -5.61 13.19
CA GLY A 263 -2.47 -5.76 11.74
C GLY A 263 -1.62 -4.69 11.08
N ILE A 264 -1.90 -3.42 11.35
CA ILE A 264 -1.12 -2.27 10.90
C ILE A 264 -0.71 -1.44 12.12
N SER A 265 0.59 -1.14 12.22
CA SER A 265 1.17 -0.30 13.27
C SER A 265 1.99 0.82 12.66
N SER A 266 1.76 2.06 13.11
CA SER A 266 2.50 3.24 12.64
C SER A 266 2.78 4.19 13.81
N SER A 267 3.98 4.77 13.85
CA SER A 267 4.32 5.76 14.88
C SER A 267 3.75 7.15 14.56
N SER A 268 3.68 7.54 13.28
CA SER A 268 3.33 8.91 12.88
C SER A 268 1.92 9.06 12.32
N GLY A 269 1.34 8.04 11.71
CA GLY A 269 -0.03 8.12 11.18
C GLY A 269 -0.37 7.07 10.15
N VAL A 270 -1.66 6.76 9.99
CA VAL A 270 -2.17 5.85 8.96
C VAL A 270 -3.15 6.62 8.08
N THR A 271 -2.93 6.61 6.78
CA THR A 271 -3.84 7.21 5.79
C THR A 271 -4.31 6.14 4.82
N VAL A 272 -5.61 6.01 4.65
CA VAL A 272 -6.25 5.12 3.68
C VAL A 272 -7.20 5.94 2.83
N SER A 273 -6.88 6.13 1.54
CA SER A 273 -7.61 7.05 0.66
C SER A 273 -8.40 6.38 -0.46
N ASP A 274 -8.09 5.15 -0.83
CA ASP A 274 -8.83 4.35 -1.83
C ASP A 274 -8.44 2.87 -1.71
N GLY A 275 -9.27 1.95 -2.22
CA GLY A 275 -9.01 0.52 -2.23
C GLY A 275 -9.71 -0.26 -1.12
N THR A 276 -9.17 -1.39 -0.75
CA THR A 276 -9.70 -2.26 0.31
C THR A 276 -8.60 -2.62 1.30
N VAL A 277 -8.84 -2.36 2.58
CA VAL A 277 -7.90 -2.70 3.66
C VAL A 277 -8.58 -3.62 4.67
N THR A 278 -7.96 -4.76 4.93
CA THR A 278 -8.32 -5.65 6.03
C THR A 278 -7.14 -5.71 7.00
N ALA A 279 -7.35 -5.27 8.23
CA ALA A 279 -6.31 -5.23 9.26
C ALA A 279 -6.79 -5.99 10.51
N ASN A 280 -6.14 -7.09 10.81
CA ASN A 280 -6.50 -7.95 11.93
C ASN A 280 -5.39 -7.98 12.97
N GLY A 281 -5.70 -7.65 14.21
CA GLY A 281 -4.81 -7.85 15.34
C GLY A 281 -4.70 -9.31 15.74
N GLY A 282 -3.51 -9.73 16.16
CA GLY A 282 -3.25 -11.07 16.68
C GLY A 282 -3.79 -11.26 18.10
N ASN A 283 -4.13 -12.48 18.44
CA ASN A 283 -4.58 -12.83 19.79
C ASN A 283 -3.41 -12.78 20.79
N GLY A 284 -3.69 -12.42 22.03
CA GLY A 284 -2.69 -12.37 23.09
C GLY A 284 -3.08 -13.17 24.32
N GLY A 285 -2.12 -13.87 24.93
CA GLY A 285 -2.35 -14.53 26.22
C GLY A 285 -2.70 -13.53 27.32
N ASN A 286 -2.30 -12.27 27.19
CA ASN A 286 -2.60 -11.18 28.12
C ASN A 286 -3.29 -10.01 27.38
N VAL A 287 -2.59 -9.32 26.48
CA VAL A 287 -3.07 -8.18 25.70
C VAL A 287 -3.04 -8.55 24.23
N SER A 288 -4.07 -8.22 23.48
CA SER A 288 -4.15 -8.53 22.06
C SER A 288 -3.72 -7.35 21.19
N GLY A 289 -3.39 -7.64 19.96
CA GLY A 289 -3.06 -6.64 18.97
C GLY A 289 -4.29 -5.90 18.44
N ASP A 290 -4.08 -4.69 17.98
CA ASP A 290 -5.11 -3.86 17.36
C ASP A 290 -5.24 -4.20 15.86
N GLY A 291 -6.39 -3.96 15.26
CA GLY A 291 -6.50 -4.00 13.81
C GLY A 291 -5.57 -2.95 13.17
N ILE A 292 -5.84 -1.69 13.48
CA ILE A 292 -4.99 -0.54 13.10
C ILE A 292 -4.58 0.22 14.35
N ARG A 293 -3.28 0.41 14.55
CA ARG A 293 -2.69 1.18 15.63
C ARG A 293 -1.86 2.33 15.09
N SER A 294 -2.07 3.54 15.60
CA SER A 294 -1.30 4.71 15.21
C SER A 294 -0.88 5.56 16.42
N GLY A 295 0.38 5.96 16.44
CA GLY A 295 0.88 6.96 17.38
C GLY A 295 0.38 8.37 17.07
N GLY A 296 0.23 8.68 15.77
CA GLY A 296 -0.42 9.88 15.25
C GLY A 296 -1.86 9.62 14.82
N GLY A 297 -2.35 10.39 13.85
CA GLY A 297 -3.72 10.28 13.37
C GLY A 297 -3.98 9.08 12.46
N VAL A 298 -5.25 8.67 12.39
CA VAL A 298 -5.77 7.74 11.37
C VAL A 298 -6.76 8.50 10.50
N THR A 299 -6.53 8.53 9.18
CA THR A 299 -7.42 9.19 8.22
C THR A 299 -7.93 8.16 7.21
N ILE A 300 -9.25 8.07 7.05
CA ILE A 300 -9.91 7.15 6.11
C ILE A 300 -10.87 7.96 5.24
N SER A 301 -10.72 7.83 3.91
CA SER A 301 -11.58 8.53 2.95
C SER A 301 -11.85 7.68 1.72
N GLY A 302 -13.12 7.40 1.43
CA GLY A 302 -13.59 6.85 0.15
C GLY A 302 -13.25 5.39 -0.18
N ASN A 303 -13.12 4.49 0.80
CA ASN A 303 -12.70 3.10 0.63
C ASN A 303 -13.43 2.11 1.52
N THR A 304 -13.04 0.83 1.46
CA THR A 304 -13.50 -0.21 2.37
C THR A 304 -12.39 -0.55 3.36
N VAL A 305 -12.64 -0.36 4.65
CA VAL A 305 -11.72 -0.72 5.74
C VAL A 305 -12.40 -1.66 6.73
N ASN A 306 -11.81 -2.83 6.92
CA ASN A 306 -12.18 -3.79 7.95
C ASN A 306 -11.04 -3.89 8.96
N ALA A 307 -11.24 -3.40 10.17
CA ALA A 307 -10.23 -3.40 11.22
C ALA A 307 -10.74 -4.15 12.45
N SER A 308 -10.08 -5.23 12.83
CA SER A 308 -10.48 -6.07 13.95
C SER A 308 -9.35 -6.24 14.95
N GLY A 309 -9.62 -5.94 16.21
CA GLY A 309 -8.72 -6.29 17.30
C GLY A 309 -8.73 -7.78 17.60
N GLY A 310 -7.60 -8.31 18.06
CA GLY A 310 -7.47 -9.69 18.51
C GLY A 310 -8.14 -9.95 19.86
N ASN A 311 -8.42 -11.21 20.18
CA ASN A 311 -8.96 -11.62 21.47
C ASN A 311 -7.87 -11.83 22.50
N GLY A 312 -8.08 -11.40 23.75
CA GLY A 312 -7.08 -11.40 24.81
C GLY A 312 -7.49 -12.12 26.09
N GLY A 313 -6.48 -12.49 26.88
CA GLY A 313 -6.73 -12.99 28.23
C GLY A 313 -7.27 -11.91 29.14
N LYS A 314 -6.61 -10.74 29.21
CA LYS A 314 -7.01 -9.60 30.05
C LYS A 314 -7.50 -8.38 29.27
N VAL A 315 -6.95 -8.13 28.09
CA VAL A 315 -7.34 -6.96 27.27
C VAL A 315 -7.50 -7.41 25.83
N GLY A 316 -8.68 -7.19 25.26
CA GLY A 316 -8.93 -7.32 23.83
C GLY A 316 -8.29 -6.17 23.05
N GLY A 317 -7.87 -6.42 21.80
CA GLY A 317 -7.32 -5.39 20.93
C GLY A 317 -8.41 -4.44 20.41
N TYR A 318 -8.03 -3.23 20.08
CA TYR A 318 -8.93 -2.28 19.43
C TYR A 318 -9.12 -2.60 17.95
N GLY A 319 -10.28 -2.26 17.37
CA GLY A 319 -10.43 -2.28 15.92
C GLY A 319 -9.50 -1.23 15.30
N ILE A 320 -9.70 0.05 15.66
CA ILE A 320 -8.83 1.17 15.28
C ILE A 320 -8.41 1.93 16.54
N CYS A 321 -7.12 2.09 16.75
CA CYS A 321 -6.53 2.82 17.87
C CYS A 321 -5.66 3.98 17.36
N SER A 322 -5.95 5.20 17.81
CA SER A 322 -5.10 6.37 17.57
C SER A 322 -4.92 7.16 18.86
N PHE A 323 -3.68 7.58 19.13
CA PHE A 323 -3.41 8.45 20.28
C PHE A 323 -3.61 9.95 19.96
N ASP A 324 -3.96 10.28 18.72
CA ASP A 324 -4.27 11.64 18.28
C ASP A 324 -5.72 11.71 17.79
N ARG A 325 -5.97 11.58 16.52
CA ARG A 325 -7.28 11.74 15.88
C ARG A 325 -7.61 10.56 14.97
N VAL A 326 -8.87 10.12 14.96
CA VAL A 326 -9.45 9.27 13.91
C VAL A 326 -10.41 10.11 13.10
N ALA A 327 -10.10 10.33 11.82
CA ALA A 327 -10.96 11.07 10.89
C ALA A 327 -11.48 10.10 9.80
N ILE A 328 -12.80 9.97 9.68
CA ILE A 328 -13.46 9.16 8.66
C ILE A 328 -14.42 10.07 7.88
N SER A 329 -14.18 10.26 6.59
CA SER A 329 -14.94 11.21 5.77
C SER A 329 -15.70 10.57 4.60
N GLY A 330 -15.71 9.25 4.48
CA GLY A 330 -16.43 8.51 3.45
C GLY A 330 -16.04 7.05 3.44
N GLY A 331 -16.63 6.29 2.49
CA GLY A 331 -16.39 4.85 2.35
C GLY A 331 -17.18 4.00 3.35
N THR A 332 -16.82 2.72 3.39
CA THR A 332 -17.41 1.73 4.30
C THR A 332 -16.34 1.29 5.29
N VAL A 333 -16.57 1.54 6.57
CA VAL A 333 -15.62 1.19 7.63
C VAL A 333 -16.28 0.25 8.63
N GLU A 334 -15.65 -0.87 8.87
CA GLU A 334 -16.01 -1.80 9.93
C GLU A 334 -14.86 -1.86 10.94
N ALA A 335 -15.14 -1.50 12.20
CA ALA A 335 -14.14 -1.48 13.27
C ALA A 335 -14.66 -2.28 14.46
N ALA A 336 -14.01 -3.41 14.76
CA ALA A 336 -14.44 -4.29 15.83
C ALA A 336 -13.34 -4.46 16.90
N GLY A 337 -13.66 -4.19 18.14
CA GLY A 337 -12.82 -4.55 19.27
C GLY A 337 -12.86 -6.04 19.55
N GLY A 338 -11.72 -6.60 19.94
CA GLY A 338 -11.60 -8.00 20.34
C GLY A 338 -12.13 -8.26 21.74
N ASP A 339 -12.57 -9.48 21.99
CA ASP A 339 -13.06 -9.89 23.29
C ASP A 339 -11.92 -10.15 24.31
N SER A 340 -12.22 -10.01 25.58
CA SER A 340 -11.36 -10.41 26.69
C SER A 340 -11.99 -11.50 27.51
N LYS A 341 -11.17 -12.47 27.96
CA LYS A 341 -11.66 -13.55 28.81
C LYS A 341 -11.86 -13.11 30.26
N ASP A 342 -10.89 -12.42 30.83
CA ASP A 342 -10.82 -12.12 32.26
C ASP A 342 -10.68 -10.61 32.57
N GLY A 343 -10.93 -9.71 31.60
CA GLY A 343 -10.68 -8.28 31.79
C GLY A 343 -11.57 -7.36 30.96
N TYR A 344 -10.97 -6.59 30.06
CA TYR A 344 -11.69 -5.59 29.25
C TYR A 344 -11.60 -5.95 27.76
N GLY A 345 -12.73 -6.02 27.09
CA GLY A 345 -12.79 -6.07 25.63
C GLY A 345 -12.23 -4.79 25.01
N GLY A 346 -11.72 -4.89 23.80
CA GLY A 346 -11.23 -3.74 23.03
C GLY A 346 -12.37 -2.83 22.58
N ASP A 347 -12.06 -1.56 22.34
CA ASP A 347 -13.01 -0.65 21.72
C ASP A 347 -13.06 -0.87 20.20
N GLY A 348 -14.20 -0.60 19.56
CA GLY A 348 -14.28 -0.61 18.11
C GLY A 348 -13.33 0.44 17.53
N ILE A 349 -13.49 1.70 17.96
CA ILE A 349 -12.55 2.81 17.68
C ILE A 349 -12.17 3.48 19.00
N TYR A 350 -10.89 3.61 19.27
CA TYR A 350 -10.32 4.39 20.37
C TYR A 350 -9.50 5.55 19.85
N SER A 351 -9.80 6.78 20.31
CA SER A 351 -9.02 7.95 19.95
C SER A 351 -9.17 9.11 20.95
N ASN A 352 -8.21 10.03 20.96
CA ASN A 352 -8.38 11.30 21.67
C ASN A 352 -9.42 12.21 20.99
N ASP A 353 -9.55 12.12 19.68
CA ASP A 353 -10.56 12.85 18.89
C ASP A 353 -11.11 11.95 17.78
N ILE A 354 -12.44 11.85 17.69
CA ILE A 354 -13.14 11.11 16.63
C ILE A 354 -13.93 12.09 15.79
N ASP A 355 -13.56 12.23 14.52
CA ASP A 355 -14.24 13.09 13.57
C ASP A 355 -14.85 12.25 12.44
N LEU A 356 -16.18 12.21 12.44
CA LEU A 356 -16.98 11.49 11.45
C LEU A 356 -17.73 12.51 10.62
N SER A 357 -17.51 12.50 9.31
CA SER A 357 -18.08 13.50 8.39
C SER A 357 -18.37 12.93 7.01
N GLY A 358 -19.13 13.65 6.20
CA GLY A 358 -19.44 13.23 4.84
C GLY A 358 -20.37 12.01 4.76
N SER A 359 -20.43 11.38 3.60
CA SER A 359 -21.31 10.24 3.30
C SER A 359 -20.63 8.91 3.61
N LEU A 360 -20.39 8.62 4.88
CA LEU A 360 -19.71 7.40 5.33
C LEU A 360 -20.72 6.32 5.77
N GLU A 361 -20.34 5.04 5.66
CA GLU A 361 -21.00 3.94 6.34
C GLU A 361 -20.02 3.35 7.37
N LEU A 362 -20.29 3.57 8.66
CA LEU A 362 -19.46 3.07 9.74
C LEU A 362 -20.24 2.04 10.56
N THR A 363 -19.64 0.89 10.76
CA THR A 363 -20.06 -0.09 11.77
C THR A 363 -18.96 -0.24 12.81
N ALA A 364 -19.21 0.19 14.04
CA ALA A 364 -18.28 0.05 15.15
C ALA A 364 -18.85 -0.90 16.20
N LYS A 365 -18.06 -1.90 16.60
CA LYS A 365 -18.46 -2.91 17.57
C LYS A 365 -17.48 -2.96 18.74
N ALA A 366 -17.99 -2.88 19.94
CA ALA A 366 -17.24 -3.11 21.17
C ALA A 366 -16.93 -4.58 21.37
N GLY A 367 -15.73 -4.88 21.87
CA GLY A 367 -15.41 -6.19 22.44
C GLY A 367 -16.02 -6.39 23.83
N SER A 368 -16.28 -7.64 24.19
CA SER A 368 -16.86 -8.02 25.48
C SER A 368 -15.75 -8.45 26.45
N PRO A 369 -15.93 -8.20 27.77
CA PRO A 369 -16.83 -7.25 28.41
C PRO A 369 -16.27 -5.82 28.41
N ASN A 370 -17.14 -4.84 28.62
CA ASN A 370 -16.80 -3.43 28.91
C ASN A 370 -16.09 -2.62 27.81
N GLY A 371 -15.85 -3.14 26.62
CA GLY A 371 -15.39 -2.35 25.50
C GLY A 371 -16.45 -1.30 25.08
N LYS A 372 -16.02 -0.29 24.33
CA LYS A 372 -16.88 0.75 23.74
C LYS A 372 -16.87 0.66 22.23
N ALA A 373 -17.99 0.99 21.61
CA ALA A 373 -18.01 1.00 20.15
C ALA A 373 -17.19 2.16 19.58
N LEU A 374 -17.41 3.37 20.10
CA LEU A 374 -16.68 4.59 19.76
C LEU A 374 -16.20 5.25 21.05
N SER A 375 -14.92 5.12 21.34
CA SER A 375 -14.29 5.61 22.58
C SER A 375 -13.47 6.86 22.31
N GLN A 376 -14.01 8.02 22.72
CA GLN A 376 -13.27 9.28 22.67
C GLN A 376 -12.75 9.63 24.06
N ARG A 377 -11.42 9.66 24.22
CA ARG A 377 -10.74 9.88 25.52
C ARG A 377 -11.26 8.94 26.61
N GLY A 378 -11.55 7.70 26.25
CA GLY A 378 -12.06 6.68 27.18
C GLY A 378 -13.57 6.79 27.51
N ASN A 379 -14.32 7.70 26.88
CA ASN A 379 -15.77 7.81 27.03
C ASN A 379 -16.48 7.40 25.74
N GLU A 380 -17.66 6.75 25.86
CA GLU A 380 -18.48 6.45 24.69
C GLU A 380 -18.91 7.76 24.01
N LEU A 381 -18.75 7.84 22.68
CA LEU A 381 -19.13 9.00 21.89
C LEU A 381 -20.66 9.06 21.75
N ASP A 382 -21.26 10.20 22.12
CA ASP A 382 -22.69 10.43 21.88
C ASP A 382 -22.92 10.68 20.37
N LEU A 383 -23.64 9.78 19.72
CA LEU A 383 -23.97 9.87 18.29
C LEU A 383 -24.80 11.12 17.93
N ASN A 384 -25.48 11.76 18.90
CA ASN A 384 -26.19 13.01 18.63
C ASN A 384 -25.22 14.16 18.31
N THR A 385 -24.01 14.13 18.83
CA THR A 385 -23.02 15.21 18.65
C THR A 385 -22.38 15.24 17.27
N ILE A 386 -22.53 14.16 16.48
CA ILE A 386 -21.94 14.04 15.14
C ILE A 386 -22.95 14.24 14.01
N LYS A 387 -24.25 14.30 14.29
CA LYS A 387 -25.31 14.34 13.26
C LYS A 387 -25.12 15.46 12.25
N ASP A 388 -24.77 16.65 12.74
CA ASP A 388 -24.64 17.84 11.91
C ASP A 388 -23.37 17.82 10.99
N LYS A 389 -22.44 16.90 11.26
CA LYS A 389 -21.23 16.71 10.44
C LYS A 389 -21.41 15.66 9.36
N LEU A 390 -22.43 14.80 9.51
CA LEU A 390 -22.69 13.69 8.59
C LEU A 390 -23.40 14.19 7.33
N GLY A 391 -22.91 13.75 6.18
CA GLY A 391 -23.49 14.07 4.88
C GLY A 391 -24.70 13.19 4.54
N PRO A 392 -25.43 13.53 3.47
CA PRO A 392 -26.55 12.75 2.98
C PRO A 392 -26.17 11.30 2.68
N GLY A 393 -26.97 10.35 3.14
CA GLY A 393 -26.73 8.91 2.99
C GLY A 393 -25.76 8.32 3.99
N ALA A 394 -25.20 9.12 4.91
CA ALA A 394 -24.34 8.61 5.97
C ALA A 394 -25.10 7.70 6.93
N LYS A 395 -24.41 6.66 7.39
CA LYS A 395 -24.94 5.70 8.37
C LYS A 395 -23.84 5.34 9.37
N VAL A 396 -24.09 5.54 10.64
CA VAL A 396 -23.22 5.13 11.73
C VAL A 396 -23.97 4.16 12.62
N THR A 397 -23.49 2.93 12.69
CA THR A 397 -24.06 1.86 13.53
C THR A 397 -23.03 1.50 14.60
N VAL A 398 -23.44 1.53 15.86
CA VAL A 398 -22.59 1.12 16.97
C VAL A 398 -23.24 -0.02 17.73
N THR A 399 -22.43 -1.01 18.14
CA THR A 399 -22.86 -2.13 18.97
C THR A 399 -22.02 -2.14 20.25
N ASP A 400 -22.67 -2.00 21.39
CA ASP A 400 -21.98 -2.05 22.69
C ASP A 400 -21.55 -3.48 23.08
N ALA A 401 -20.78 -3.61 24.15
CA ALA A 401 -20.28 -4.89 24.65
C ALA A 401 -21.39 -5.88 25.07
N ASN A 402 -22.63 -5.44 25.24
CA ASN A 402 -23.81 -6.25 25.58
C ASN A 402 -24.63 -6.62 24.32
N GLY A 403 -24.19 -6.21 23.15
CA GLY A 403 -24.90 -6.44 21.89
C GLY A 403 -26.04 -5.46 21.59
N LYS A 404 -26.18 -4.38 22.36
CA LYS A 404 -27.18 -3.35 22.08
C LYS A 404 -26.71 -2.49 20.91
N VAL A 405 -27.59 -2.34 19.93
CA VAL A 405 -27.31 -1.56 18.71
C VAL A 405 -27.95 -0.18 18.82
N ASN A 406 -27.17 0.86 18.52
CA ASN A 406 -27.61 2.22 18.28
C ASN A 406 -27.19 2.67 16.88
N GLN A 407 -28.02 3.48 16.23
CA GLN A 407 -27.75 3.92 14.86
C GLN A 407 -28.14 5.37 14.65
N VAL A 408 -27.34 6.07 13.86
CA VAL A 408 -27.67 7.36 13.25
C VAL A 408 -27.57 7.20 11.74
N SER A 409 -28.60 7.65 11.02
CA SER A 409 -28.59 7.71 9.57
C SER A 409 -29.11 9.05 9.09
N ILE A 410 -28.49 9.59 8.06
CA ILE A 410 -28.91 10.82 7.39
C ILE A 410 -29.58 10.40 6.08
N PRO A 411 -30.90 10.66 5.91
CA PRO A 411 -31.59 10.32 4.67
C PRO A 411 -30.92 11.00 3.47
N ARG A 412 -30.89 10.32 2.34
CA ARG A 412 -30.62 11.01 1.09
C ARG A 412 -31.79 11.92 0.76
N PRO A 413 -31.57 13.14 0.22
CA PRO A 413 -32.65 13.95 -0.30
C PRO A 413 -33.43 13.11 -1.32
N VAL A 414 -34.74 13.02 -1.13
CA VAL A 414 -35.64 12.41 -2.12
C VAL A 414 -35.72 13.42 -3.26
N GLU A 415 -35.24 13.05 -4.43
CA GLU A 415 -35.44 13.84 -5.65
C GLU A 415 -36.96 13.94 -5.88
N PRO A 416 -37.55 15.13 -6.10
CA PRO A 416 -38.96 15.25 -6.38
C PRO A 416 -39.29 14.42 -7.63
N GLU A 417 -40.18 13.45 -7.51
CA GLU A 417 -40.71 12.72 -8.66
C GLU A 417 -41.37 13.74 -9.60
N GLU A 418 -40.82 13.92 -10.81
CA GLU A 418 -41.53 14.60 -11.87
C GLU A 418 -42.83 13.85 -12.15
N PRO A 419 -43.95 14.54 -12.36
CA PRO A 419 -45.24 13.89 -12.62
C PRO A 419 -45.14 13.04 -13.87
N SER A 420 -45.30 11.73 -13.71
CA SER A 420 -45.25 10.72 -14.75
C SER A 420 -46.26 11.01 -15.87
N SER A 421 -45.77 11.36 -17.07
CA SER A 421 -46.53 11.15 -18.30
C SER A 421 -46.25 9.71 -18.74
N SER A 422 -47.30 8.91 -18.73
CA SER A 422 -47.31 7.51 -19.14
C SER A 422 -46.95 7.35 -20.60
N SER A 423 -45.93 6.56 -20.95
CA SER A 423 -45.94 5.66 -22.12
C SER A 423 -44.82 4.63 -22.05
N ASP A 424 -45.25 3.43 -21.91
CA ASP A 424 -44.80 2.10 -22.39
C ASP A 424 -43.32 1.82 -22.72
N GLY A 425 -42.80 0.78 -22.06
CA GLY A 425 -41.98 -0.31 -22.64
C GLY A 425 -40.47 -0.14 -22.66
N GLY A 426 -39.74 -0.84 -21.80
CA GLY A 426 -38.32 -1.14 -22.03
C GLY A 426 -37.47 -1.33 -20.79
N SER A 427 -37.18 -2.58 -20.47
CA SER A 427 -36.28 -3.03 -19.37
C SER A 427 -34.88 -2.44 -19.47
N ALA A 428 -34.42 -1.73 -18.45
CA ALA A 428 -33.01 -1.37 -18.26
C ALA A 428 -32.64 -1.45 -16.77
N ALA A 429 -31.47 -2.00 -16.49
CA ALA A 429 -30.88 -2.18 -15.16
C ALA A 429 -30.56 -0.84 -14.48
N PRO A 430 -30.50 -0.78 -13.13
CA PRO A 430 -30.34 0.46 -12.39
C PRO A 430 -28.90 0.96 -12.41
N SER A 431 -28.70 2.16 -12.96
CA SER A 431 -27.46 2.93 -12.85
C SER A 431 -27.60 3.94 -11.70
N ALA A 432 -26.55 4.06 -10.88
CA ALA A 432 -26.45 4.98 -9.77
C ALA A 432 -26.50 6.46 -10.22
N PRO A 433 -27.10 7.40 -9.45
CA PRO A 433 -27.14 8.80 -9.82
C PRO A 433 -25.81 9.49 -9.50
N ALA A 434 -25.13 9.96 -10.54
CA ALA A 434 -24.06 10.92 -10.42
C ALA A 434 -24.63 12.32 -10.59
N PHE A 435 -24.25 13.28 -9.74
CA PHE A 435 -24.37 14.70 -10.05
C PHE A 435 -23.53 14.95 -11.31
N SER A 436 -24.14 14.95 -12.45
CA SER A 436 -23.44 15.22 -13.72
C SER A 436 -23.63 16.67 -14.10
N LEU A 437 -22.54 17.43 -14.12
CA LEU A 437 -22.53 18.69 -14.84
C LEU A 437 -22.88 18.41 -16.31
N PRO A 438 -23.91 19.05 -16.88
CA PRO A 438 -24.26 18.83 -18.27
C PRO A 438 -23.05 19.09 -19.17
N GLY A 439 -22.74 18.13 -20.03
CA GLY A 439 -21.58 18.24 -20.94
C GLY A 439 -20.21 17.92 -20.35
N LEU A 440 -20.09 17.51 -19.08
CA LEU A 440 -18.85 17.00 -18.49
C LEU A 440 -18.89 15.47 -18.41
N THR A 441 -17.87 14.82 -18.91
CA THR A 441 -17.63 13.39 -18.76
C THR A 441 -16.25 13.17 -18.18
N VAL A 442 -16.16 12.34 -17.17
CA VAL A 442 -14.88 11.92 -16.59
C VAL A 442 -14.70 10.43 -16.80
N THR A 443 -13.52 10.05 -17.32
CA THR A 443 -13.19 8.64 -17.59
C THR A 443 -11.86 8.26 -16.95
N ASP A 444 -11.70 6.98 -16.66
CA ASP A 444 -10.42 6.40 -16.25
C ASP A 444 -9.47 6.17 -17.46
N LYS A 445 -8.32 5.55 -17.19
CA LYS A 445 -7.31 5.20 -18.21
C LYS A 445 -7.83 4.26 -19.32
N ASP A 446 -8.89 3.50 -19.03
CA ASP A 446 -9.49 2.51 -19.95
C ASP A 446 -10.71 3.07 -20.68
N GLY A 447 -11.02 4.37 -20.51
CA GLY A 447 -12.14 5.06 -21.14
C GLY A 447 -13.49 4.79 -20.45
N GLN A 448 -13.51 4.13 -19.30
CA GLN A 448 -14.72 3.86 -18.51
C GLN A 448 -15.15 5.13 -17.78
N ARG A 449 -16.45 5.45 -17.80
CA ARG A 449 -16.97 6.59 -17.03
C ARG A 449 -16.84 6.33 -15.55
N ILE A 450 -16.29 7.32 -14.84
CA ILE A 450 -16.13 7.29 -13.39
C ILE A 450 -16.88 8.44 -12.73
N SER A 451 -17.30 8.24 -11.48
CA SER A 451 -17.95 9.27 -10.68
C SER A 451 -16.96 10.35 -10.26
N TYR A 452 -17.45 11.58 -10.15
CA TYR A 452 -16.70 12.71 -9.66
C TYR A 452 -17.53 13.52 -8.66
N THR A 453 -16.88 14.35 -7.88
CA THR A 453 -17.53 15.37 -7.06
C THR A 453 -17.22 16.75 -7.62
N SER A 454 -18.15 17.68 -7.50
CA SER A 454 -17.91 19.07 -7.89
C SER A 454 -18.27 20.01 -6.74
N THR A 455 -17.46 21.04 -6.52
CA THR A 455 -17.68 22.09 -5.54
C THR A 455 -17.42 23.43 -6.18
N GLN A 456 -18.26 24.42 -5.85
CA GLN A 456 -18.07 25.80 -6.30
C GLN A 456 -17.62 26.67 -5.13
N SER A 457 -16.59 27.47 -5.38
CA SER A 457 -16.11 28.48 -4.44
C SER A 457 -15.89 29.79 -5.20
N GLY A 458 -16.73 30.77 -4.95
CA GLY A 458 -16.75 32.01 -5.71
C GLY A 458 -17.04 31.75 -7.18
N ASN A 459 -16.16 32.21 -8.07
CA ASN A 459 -16.22 32.03 -9.51
C ASN A 459 -15.40 30.81 -10.04
N THR A 460 -14.96 29.94 -9.16
CA THR A 460 -14.22 28.72 -9.52
C THR A 460 -15.03 27.47 -9.23
N LEU A 461 -15.17 26.59 -10.22
CA LEU A 461 -15.74 25.27 -10.11
C LEU A 461 -14.63 24.22 -10.01
N THR A 462 -14.58 23.45 -8.94
CA THR A 462 -13.62 22.37 -8.76
C THR A 462 -14.28 21.02 -8.97
N VAL A 463 -13.72 20.21 -9.85
CA VAL A 463 -14.13 18.84 -10.18
C VAL A 463 -13.06 17.89 -9.69
N CYS A 464 -13.40 17.03 -8.74
CA CYS A 464 -12.46 16.10 -8.09
C CYS A 464 -12.82 14.65 -8.40
N VAL A 465 -11.78 13.84 -8.65
CA VAL A 465 -11.90 12.38 -8.75
C VAL A 465 -10.89 11.71 -7.83
N GLY A 466 -11.31 10.67 -7.12
CA GLY A 466 -10.48 9.86 -6.26
C GLY A 466 -9.62 8.85 -7.05
N ARG A 467 -8.97 9.30 -8.14
CA ARG A 467 -8.11 8.47 -8.98
C ARG A 467 -6.76 9.16 -9.18
N LEU A 468 -5.71 8.36 -9.44
CA LEU A 468 -4.37 8.87 -9.76
C LEU A 468 -4.30 9.42 -11.19
N THR A 469 -5.11 8.86 -12.08
CA THR A 469 -5.21 9.26 -13.49
C THR A 469 -6.68 9.38 -13.89
N ALA A 470 -7.01 10.42 -14.65
CA ALA A 470 -8.34 10.61 -15.20
C ALA A 470 -8.30 11.50 -16.44
N SER A 471 -9.29 11.35 -17.32
CA SER A 471 -9.54 12.27 -18.42
C SER A 471 -10.87 12.99 -18.17
N PHE A 472 -10.81 14.32 -18.16
CA PHE A 472 -11.95 15.23 -18.02
C PHE A 472 -12.28 15.77 -19.40
N ARG A 473 -13.48 15.48 -19.89
CA ARG A 473 -13.98 15.94 -21.18
C ARG A 473 -15.18 16.85 -20.95
N ILE A 474 -15.11 18.08 -21.40
CA ILE A 474 -16.19 19.06 -21.29
C ILE A 474 -16.46 19.74 -22.63
N SER A 475 -17.75 19.84 -23.01
CA SER A 475 -18.13 20.55 -24.23
C SER A 475 -17.99 22.06 -24.04
N LEU A 476 -17.60 22.78 -25.09
CA LEU A 476 -17.55 24.26 -25.05
C LEU A 476 -18.94 24.88 -24.86
N ALA A 477 -20.00 24.21 -25.26
CA ALA A 477 -21.37 24.61 -24.97
C ALA A 477 -21.64 24.63 -23.44
N ALA A 478 -21.21 23.59 -22.74
CA ALA A 478 -21.31 23.53 -21.26
C ALA A 478 -20.43 24.59 -20.57
N LEU A 479 -19.24 24.89 -21.11
CA LEU A 479 -18.38 25.96 -20.59
C LEU A 479 -19.05 27.34 -20.77
N ARG A 480 -19.74 27.61 -21.89
CA ARG A 480 -20.50 28.85 -22.07
C ARG A 480 -21.63 28.99 -21.07
N GLN A 481 -22.33 27.90 -20.75
CA GLN A 481 -23.35 27.89 -19.72
C GLN A 481 -22.76 28.21 -18.34
N LEU A 482 -21.68 27.54 -17.96
CA LEU A 482 -20.98 27.79 -16.70
C LEU A 482 -20.47 29.25 -16.61
N ARG A 483 -19.98 29.79 -17.73
CA ARG A 483 -19.57 31.20 -17.81
C ARG A 483 -20.74 32.16 -17.57
N ALA A 484 -21.92 31.85 -18.12
CA ALA A 484 -23.13 32.61 -17.90
C ALA A 484 -23.63 32.54 -16.46
N GLU A 485 -23.33 31.46 -15.73
CA GLU A 485 -23.61 31.25 -14.30
C GLU A 485 -22.55 31.90 -13.39
N GLY A 486 -21.55 32.59 -13.96
CA GLY A 486 -20.51 33.32 -13.22
C GLY A 486 -19.24 32.52 -12.92
N ILE A 487 -19.07 31.35 -13.52
CA ILE A 487 -17.85 30.56 -13.39
C ILE A 487 -16.79 31.09 -14.37
N GLU A 488 -15.65 31.49 -13.86
CA GLU A 488 -14.51 32.03 -14.62
C GLU A 488 -13.35 31.02 -14.73
N ALA A 489 -13.27 30.07 -13.78
CA ALA A 489 -12.23 29.07 -13.78
C ALA A 489 -12.79 27.70 -13.42
N ILE A 490 -12.21 26.64 -14.03
CA ILE A 490 -12.48 25.25 -13.68
C ILE A 490 -11.19 24.61 -13.21
N THR A 491 -11.22 24.01 -12.04
CA THR A 491 -10.12 23.20 -11.50
C THR A 491 -10.48 21.72 -11.64
N PHE A 492 -9.68 20.97 -12.39
CA PHE A 492 -9.77 19.52 -12.45
C PHE A 492 -8.73 18.91 -11.54
N GLN A 493 -9.16 18.04 -10.63
CA GLN A 493 -8.30 17.48 -9.59
C GLN A 493 -8.38 15.96 -9.57
N THR A 494 -7.21 15.32 -9.64
CA THR A 494 -6.97 13.92 -9.29
C THR A 494 -6.23 13.87 -7.96
N ILE A 495 -5.91 12.67 -7.45
CA ILE A 495 -5.15 12.52 -6.20
C ILE A 495 -3.76 13.19 -6.29
N LEU A 496 -3.11 13.15 -7.47
CA LEU A 496 -1.73 13.61 -7.66
C LEU A 496 -1.62 14.95 -8.40
N CYS A 497 -2.61 15.31 -9.22
CA CYS A 497 -2.56 16.49 -10.07
C CYS A 497 -3.78 17.38 -9.86
N SER A 498 -3.55 18.68 -9.89
CA SER A 498 -4.59 19.69 -9.95
C SER A 498 -4.24 20.71 -11.04
N THR A 499 -5.17 20.95 -11.97
CA THR A 499 -5.00 21.91 -13.07
C THR A 499 -6.19 22.84 -13.09
N THR A 500 -5.92 24.14 -12.96
CA THR A 500 -6.94 25.19 -13.10
C THR A 500 -6.86 25.81 -14.48
N LEU A 501 -7.97 25.86 -15.17
CA LEU A 501 -8.09 26.38 -16.51
C LEU A 501 -9.08 27.57 -16.52
N SER A 502 -8.75 28.61 -17.25
CA SER A 502 -9.65 29.73 -17.48
C SER A 502 -10.75 29.32 -18.48
N VAL A 503 -12.01 29.56 -18.12
CA VAL A 503 -13.15 29.27 -19.01
C VAL A 503 -13.06 30.12 -20.28
N ASP A 504 -12.67 31.38 -20.19
CA ASP A 504 -12.53 32.28 -21.34
C ASP A 504 -11.43 31.81 -22.30
N GLU A 505 -10.28 31.34 -21.76
CA GLU A 505 -9.20 30.78 -22.58
C GLU A 505 -9.64 29.49 -23.30
N LEU A 506 -10.33 28.58 -22.63
CA LEU A 506 -10.84 27.36 -23.25
C LEU A 506 -11.85 27.70 -24.38
N LEU A 507 -12.75 28.66 -24.16
CA LEU A 507 -13.73 29.10 -25.14
C LEU A 507 -13.07 29.76 -26.34
N ALA A 508 -11.90 30.38 -26.19
CA ALA A 508 -11.13 31.00 -27.27
C ALA A 508 -10.39 29.98 -28.18
N MET A 509 -10.16 28.73 -27.66
CA MET A 509 -9.38 27.72 -28.35
C MET A 509 -10.18 26.88 -29.36
N GLY A 510 -11.52 26.86 -29.33
CA GLY A 510 -12.32 25.94 -30.14
C GLY A 510 -13.59 26.55 -30.74
N GLY A 511 -14.17 25.86 -31.72
CA GLY A 511 -15.45 26.19 -32.37
C GLY A 511 -16.68 25.85 -31.51
N GLU A 512 -17.90 26.02 -32.12
CA GLU A 512 -19.16 25.84 -31.36
C GLU A 512 -19.38 24.41 -30.86
N ASP A 513 -18.95 23.41 -31.60
CA ASP A 513 -19.14 21.99 -31.31
C ASP A 513 -17.89 21.32 -30.72
N ALA A 514 -16.85 22.10 -30.35
CA ALA A 514 -15.60 21.57 -29.82
C ALA A 514 -15.72 21.11 -28.34
N GLU A 515 -14.85 20.20 -27.97
CA GLU A 515 -14.70 19.71 -26.60
C GLU A 515 -13.29 19.99 -26.08
N ALA A 516 -13.18 20.34 -24.82
CA ALA A 516 -11.91 20.39 -24.12
C ALA A 516 -11.68 19.07 -23.37
N VAL A 517 -10.53 18.45 -23.60
CA VAL A 517 -10.14 17.20 -22.94
C VAL A 517 -8.84 17.42 -22.19
N LEU A 518 -8.89 17.37 -20.87
CA LEU A 518 -7.72 17.39 -19.99
C LEU A 518 -7.47 15.99 -19.46
N THR A 519 -6.29 15.46 -19.69
CA THR A 519 -5.87 14.16 -19.16
C THR A 519 -4.76 14.36 -18.13
N HIS A 520 -5.02 13.91 -16.91
CA HIS A 520 -4.00 13.80 -15.86
C HIS A 520 -3.42 12.39 -15.84
N ARG A 521 -2.09 12.30 -15.92
CA ARG A 521 -1.30 11.08 -15.73
C ARG A 521 -0.36 11.30 -14.54
N PHE A 522 0.28 10.23 -14.07
CA PHE A 522 1.09 10.24 -12.83
C PHE A 522 2.04 11.45 -12.69
N THR A 523 2.66 11.90 -13.77
CA THR A 523 3.67 12.97 -13.78
C THR A 523 3.41 14.03 -14.84
N ASP A 524 2.32 13.91 -15.60
CA ASP A 524 2.09 14.77 -16.76
C ASP A 524 0.60 15.10 -16.93
N SER A 525 0.31 16.26 -17.51
CA SER A 525 -1.03 16.70 -17.85
C SER A 525 -1.05 17.17 -19.30
N SER A 526 -2.00 16.69 -20.07
CA SER A 526 -2.20 17.12 -21.47
C SER A 526 -3.59 17.70 -21.66
N LEU A 527 -3.67 18.85 -22.33
CA LEU A 527 -4.92 19.51 -22.72
C LEU A 527 -5.04 19.52 -24.24
N THR A 528 -6.17 19.12 -24.75
CA THR A 528 -6.54 19.26 -26.16
C THR A 528 -7.92 19.91 -26.27
N VAL A 529 -8.12 20.79 -27.25
CA VAL A 529 -9.41 21.40 -27.60
C VAL A 529 -9.64 21.19 -29.10
N GLY A 530 -10.73 20.49 -29.44
CA GLY A 530 -11.00 20.18 -30.84
C GLY A 530 -12.36 19.56 -31.07
#